data_8bec13d9b3daec0d696445e87fd6c563
#
_entry.id   8bec13d9b3daec0d696445e87fd6c563
#
_cell.length_a   1.000
_cell.length_b   1.000
_cell.length_c   1.000
_cell.angle_alpha   90.00
_cell.angle_beta   90.00
_cell.angle_gamma   90.00
#
_symmetry.space_group_name_H-M   'P 1'
#
loop_
_entity.id
_entity.type
_entity.pdbx_description
1 polymer ?
#
loop_
_entity_poly.entity_id
_entity_poly.type
_entity_poly.pdbx_seq_one_letter_code
_entity_poly.pdbx_strand_id
1 'polypeptide(L)'
;RAGLPKGVLNVILTEKSGPAISAMLHDPRLKNLSFTGSTQVGRVLLREASDRVIRCSMELGGNAPFVVLDDANIDEAVKGLMLAKMRNGGAACTAANRVYVQRPIAAEFTKKFSAAMSAFVMGRGRDAGIQLGASVSINERNKIAELVDESVASGGKVIVGGTLPDGPGAFYPATVIEVASDNPILNHEVFGPVAPVVTFDTDEEAITLANGTDYGLISYVYSEDLKRALRMAEAIESGMVAINRGVISDPAAPFGGVKQSGLGREGGFDGIHEFLETKFIGVEI
;
A
#
# COMPACT_ATOMS: atom_id res chain seq x y z
N ARG A 1 32.61 -5.04 -6.64
CA ARG A 1 32.97 -4.10 -7.71
C ARG A 1 32.95 -2.66 -7.22
N ALA A 2 32.10 -2.32 -6.23
CA ALA A 2 32.03 -0.98 -5.64
C ALA A 2 33.12 -0.67 -4.58
N GLY A 3 34.03 -1.61 -4.32
CA GLY A 3 35.11 -1.43 -3.32
C GLY A 3 34.66 -1.51 -1.87
N LEU A 4 33.46 -2.02 -1.58
CA LEU A 4 32.98 -2.16 -0.22
C LEU A 4 33.85 -3.16 0.56
N PRO A 5 34.38 -2.81 1.76
CA PRO A 5 35.18 -3.72 2.57
C PRO A 5 34.39 -4.98 2.98
N LYS A 6 35.10 -6.10 3.16
CA LYS A 6 34.46 -7.34 3.62
C LYS A 6 33.85 -7.16 5.00
N GLY A 7 32.62 -7.71 5.18
CA GLY A 7 31.90 -7.67 6.44
C GLY A 7 31.03 -6.41 6.65
N VAL A 8 31.11 -5.40 5.77
CA VAL A 8 30.23 -4.21 5.84
C VAL A 8 28.80 -4.54 5.42
N LEU A 9 28.64 -5.37 4.38
CA LEU A 9 27.34 -5.88 3.95
C LEU A 9 27.31 -7.40 4.08
N ASN A 10 26.31 -7.92 4.79
CA ASN A 10 26.10 -9.34 4.99
C ASN A 10 24.65 -9.69 4.61
N VAL A 11 24.45 -10.81 3.93
CA VAL A 11 23.12 -11.30 3.53
C VAL A 11 22.88 -12.65 4.19
N ILE A 12 21.75 -12.78 4.89
CA ILE A 12 21.33 -14.02 5.53
C ILE A 12 19.98 -14.43 4.91
N LEU A 13 19.95 -15.61 4.31
CA LEU A 13 18.72 -16.21 3.77
C LEU A 13 18.27 -17.31 4.72
N THR A 14 17.02 -17.24 5.16
CA THR A 14 16.44 -18.24 6.08
C THR A 14 14.94 -18.33 5.92
N GLU A 15 14.40 -19.54 6.03
CA GLU A 15 12.95 -19.77 6.15
C GLU A 15 12.46 -19.53 7.59
N LYS A 16 13.37 -19.50 8.58
CA LYS A 16 13.08 -19.25 10.00
C LYS A 16 13.57 -17.86 10.42
N SER A 17 12.95 -16.82 9.85
CA SER A 17 13.38 -15.44 10.08
C SER A 17 13.25 -14.99 11.53
N GLY A 18 12.19 -15.39 12.24
CA GLY A 18 11.96 -15.00 13.63
C GLY A 18 13.14 -15.27 14.55
N PRO A 19 13.60 -16.53 14.73
CA PRO A 19 14.78 -16.84 15.56
C PRO A 19 16.04 -16.12 15.14
N ALA A 20 16.28 -15.93 13.83
CA ALA A 20 17.45 -15.25 13.32
C ALA A 20 17.46 -13.76 13.70
N ILE A 21 16.35 -13.06 13.53
CA ILE A 21 16.20 -11.64 13.87
C ILE A 21 16.23 -11.44 15.39
N SER A 22 15.55 -12.29 16.15
CA SER A 22 15.57 -12.23 17.63
C SER A 22 17.00 -12.35 18.18
N ALA A 23 17.81 -13.28 17.65
CA ALA A 23 19.22 -13.39 18.04
C ALA A 23 20.02 -12.10 17.74
N MET A 24 19.73 -11.43 16.62
CA MET A 24 20.37 -10.15 16.27
C MET A 24 19.91 -9.01 17.18
N LEU A 25 18.62 -8.93 17.50
CA LEU A 25 18.05 -7.88 18.35
C LEU A 25 18.62 -7.93 19.78
N HIS A 26 18.99 -9.12 20.26
CA HIS A 26 19.60 -9.29 21.57
C HIS A 26 21.14 -9.10 21.56
N ASP A 27 21.78 -8.97 20.41
CA ASP A 27 23.21 -8.69 20.33
C ASP A 27 23.52 -7.21 20.70
N PRO A 28 24.42 -6.96 21.69
CA PRO A 28 24.72 -5.58 22.14
C PRO A 28 25.35 -4.67 21.08
N ARG A 29 25.83 -5.22 20.00
CA ARG A 29 26.41 -4.48 18.87
C ARG A 29 25.35 -3.87 17.95
N LEU A 30 24.13 -4.43 17.94
CA LEU A 30 23.05 -3.89 17.10
C LEU A 30 22.60 -2.53 17.63
N LYS A 31 22.53 -1.52 16.77
CA LYS A 31 22.17 -0.14 17.13
C LYS A 31 20.91 0.36 16.44
N ASN A 32 20.56 -0.19 15.30
CA ASN A 32 19.40 0.24 14.51
C ASN A 32 18.75 -0.98 13.84
N LEU A 33 17.43 -0.95 13.75
CA LEU A 33 16.60 -1.89 13.01
C LEU A 33 15.84 -1.12 11.92
N SER A 34 16.08 -1.45 10.66
CA SER A 34 15.21 -1.04 9.55
C SER A 34 14.44 -2.27 9.07
N PHE A 35 13.13 -2.15 8.92
CA PHE A 35 12.25 -3.27 8.57
C PHE A 35 11.16 -2.83 7.59
N THR A 36 10.96 -3.62 6.55
CA THR A 36 9.82 -3.53 5.64
C THR A 36 9.02 -4.82 5.68
N GLY A 37 7.72 -4.75 5.95
CA GLY A 37 6.84 -5.92 5.98
C GLY A 37 5.47 -5.64 6.59
N SER A 38 4.77 -6.69 7.03
CA SER A 38 3.44 -6.51 7.60
C SER A 38 3.46 -5.78 8.94
N THR A 39 2.42 -5.00 9.23
CA THR A 39 2.24 -4.29 10.50
C THR A 39 2.27 -5.23 11.70
N GLN A 40 1.74 -6.45 11.56
CA GLN A 40 1.77 -7.44 12.64
C GLN A 40 3.20 -7.84 13.00
N VAL A 41 4.05 -8.13 12.01
CA VAL A 41 5.47 -8.45 12.23
C VAL A 41 6.22 -7.24 12.77
N GLY A 42 5.99 -6.04 12.23
CA GLY A 42 6.58 -4.80 12.72
C GLY A 42 6.32 -4.58 14.21
N ARG A 43 5.08 -4.82 14.68
CA ARG A 43 4.74 -4.74 16.11
C ARG A 43 5.51 -5.73 16.98
N VAL A 44 5.75 -6.96 16.48
CA VAL A 44 6.56 -7.95 17.21
C VAL A 44 7.99 -7.46 17.34
N LEU A 45 8.59 -6.99 16.24
CA LEU A 45 9.96 -6.48 16.22
C LEU A 45 10.15 -5.24 17.11
N LEU A 46 9.17 -4.32 17.12
CA LEU A 46 9.19 -3.14 18.01
C LEU A 46 9.16 -3.54 19.49
N ARG A 47 8.37 -4.55 19.86
CA ARG A 47 8.36 -5.07 21.24
C ARG A 47 9.72 -5.64 21.63
N GLU A 48 10.34 -6.47 20.79
CA GLU A 48 11.68 -7.01 21.06
C GLU A 48 12.75 -5.92 21.08
N ALA A 49 12.68 -4.94 20.18
CA ALA A 49 13.62 -3.82 20.13
C ALA A 49 13.55 -2.93 21.38
N SER A 50 12.38 -2.87 22.04
CA SER A 50 12.17 -2.05 23.24
C SER A 50 13.02 -2.51 24.43
N ASP A 51 13.37 -3.78 24.54
CA ASP A 51 14.19 -4.32 25.63
C ASP A 51 15.59 -3.66 25.70
N ARG A 52 16.07 -3.15 24.59
CA ARG A 52 17.37 -2.50 24.48
C ARG A 52 17.30 -1.07 23.95
N VAL A 53 16.08 -0.52 23.81
CA VAL A 53 15.86 0.84 23.29
C VAL A 53 16.52 1.02 21.91
N ILE A 54 16.39 0.01 21.05
CA ILE A 54 16.95 0.02 19.70
C ILE A 54 16.13 0.99 18.85
N ARG A 55 16.81 1.90 18.14
CA ARG A 55 16.17 2.77 17.18
C ARG A 55 15.60 1.95 16.02
N CYS A 56 14.36 2.26 15.61
CA CYS A 56 13.65 1.52 14.57
C CYS A 56 13.14 2.45 13.48
N SER A 57 13.42 2.10 12.21
CA SER A 57 12.77 2.65 11.02
C SER A 57 11.89 1.55 10.43
N MET A 58 10.58 1.84 10.27
CA MET A 58 9.58 0.83 9.95
C MET A 58 8.75 1.26 8.74
N GLU A 59 8.77 0.45 7.69
CA GLU A 59 7.88 0.52 6.54
C GLU A 59 6.91 -0.64 6.59
N LEU A 60 5.65 -0.36 6.92
CA LEU A 60 4.65 -1.37 7.25
C LEU A 60 3.50 -1.38 6.23
N GLY A 61 2.41 -2.06 6.57
CA GLY A 61 1.25 -2.18 5.70
C GLY A 61 0.58 -0.85 5.35
N GLY A 62 -0.18 -0.85 4.29
CA GLY A 62 -0.98 0.29 3.84
C GLY A 62 -2.42 -0.12 3.53
N ASN A 63 -3.31 0.86 3.52
CA ASN A 63 -4.70 0.70 3.07
C ASN A 63 -5.13 1.95 2.29
N ALA A 64 -4.40 2.23 1.21
CA ALA A 64 -4.43 3.48 0.49
C ALA A 64 -5.81 3.84 -0.06
N PRO A 65 -6.37 5.01 0.28
CA PRO A 65 -7.54 5.57 -0.39
C PRO A 65 -7.13 6.13 -1.75
N PHE A 66 -7.99 5.92 -2.75
CA PHE A 66 -7.93 6.52 -4.07
C PHE A 66 -9.21 7.31 -4.28
N VAL A 67 -9.14 8.63 -4.15
CA VAL A 67 -10.30 9.53 -4.17
C VAL A 67 -10.41 10.20 -5.53
N VAL A 68 -11.58 10.07 -6.17
CA VAL A 68 -11.90 10.69 -7.47
C VAL A 68 -13.05 11.66 -7.26
N LEU A 69 -12.76 12.95 -7.37
CA LEU A 69 -13.74 14.03 -7.23
C LEU A 69 -14.51 14.23 -8.54
N ASP A 70 -15.69 14.85 -8.47
CA ASP A 70 -16.62 15.00 -9.60
C ASP A 70 -16.09 15.83 -10.76
N ASP A 71 -15.09 16.69 -10.50
CA ASP A 71 -14.38 17.49 -11.48
C ASP A 71 -13.16 16.79 -12.11
N ALA A 72 -12.83 15.55 -11.69
CA ALA A 72 -11.67 14.84 -12.17
C ALA A 72 -11.81 14.42 -13.65
N ASN A 73 -10.70 14.41 -14.37
CA ASN A 73 -10.62 13.73 -15.66
C ASN A 73 -10.71 12.21 -15.45
N ILE A 74 -11.85 11.63 -15.83
CA ILE A 74 -12.17 10.22 -15.58
C ILE A 74 -11.16 9.29 -16.25
N ASP A 75 -10.74 9.57 -17.49
CA ASP A 75 -9.83 8.70 -18.24
C ASP A 75 -8.43 8.69 -17.60
N GLU A 76 -7.93 9.84 -17.17
CA GLU A 76 -6.65 9.93 -16.45
C GLU A 76 -6.76 9.30 -15.04
N ALA A 77 -7.90 9.45 -14.36
CA ALA A 77 -8.14 8.81 -13.07
C ALA A 77 -8.17 7.28 -13.18
N VAL A 78 -8.84 6.74 -14.20
CA VAL A 78 -8.85 5.29 -14.48
C VAL A 78 -7.44 4.78 -14.79
N LYS A 79 -6.69 5.47 -15.65
CA LYS A 79 -5.30 5.14 -15.98
C LYS A 79 -4.41 5.17 -14.74
N GLY A 80 -4.56 6.19 -13.91
CA GLY A 80 -3.85 6.31 -12.65
C GLY A 80 -4.20 5.21 -11.66
N LEU A 81 -5.49 4.86 -11.53
CA LEU A 81 -5.92 3.75 -10.67
C LEU A 81 -5.38 2.40 -11.16
N MET A 82 -5.40 2.14 -12.46
CA MET A 82 -4.80 0.92 -13.03
C MET A 82 -3.32 0.81 -12.63
N LEU A 83 -2.57 1.92 -12.70
CA LEU A 83 -1.17 1.95 -12.29
C LEU A 83 -1.00 1.79 -10.78
N ALA A 84 -1.80 2.52 -9.97
CA ALA A 84 -1.76 2.45 -8.51
C ALA A 84 -2.19 1.08 -7.97
N LYS A 85 -3.17 0.41 -8.60
CA LYS A 85 -3.71 -0.87 -8.14
C LYS A 85 -2.99 -2.06 -8.73
N MET A 86 -2.73 -2.06 -10.05
CA MET A 86 -2.35 -3.30 -10.75
C MET A 86 -0.84 -3.51 -10.85
N ARG A 87 -0.01 -2.54 -10.44
CA ARG A 87 1.43 -2.75 -10.31
C ARG A 87 1.70 -3.92 -9.38
N ASN A 88 2.53 -4.86 -9.83
CA ASN A 88 2.82 -6.12 -9.13
C ASN A 88 1.56 -6.93 -8.76
N GLY A 89 0.50 -6.87 -9.59
CA GLY A 89 -0.76 -7.56 -9.33
C GLY A 89 -1.49 -7.09 -8.06
N GLY A 90 -1.26 -5.86 -7.63
CA GLY A 90 -1.82 -5.29 -6.41
C GLY A 90 -1.10 -5.69 -5.12
N ALA A 91 -0.02 -6.47 -5.22
CA ALA A 91 0.81 -6.87 -4.09
C ALA A 91 1.91 -5.82 -3.83
N ALA A 92 1.50 -4.65 -3.38
CA ALA A 92 2.38 -3.54 -3.01
C ALA A 92 1.77 -2.74 -1.85
N CYS A 93 2.59 -2.29 -0.90
CA CYS A 93 2.16 -1.49 0.25
C CYS A 93 1.54 -0.14 -0.15
N THR A 94 1.87 0.36 -1.35
CA THR A 94 1.31 1.56 -1.94
C THR A 94 0.13 1.30 -2.88
N ALA A 95 -0.34 0.05 -3.01
CA ALA A 95 -1.47 -0.25 -3.88
C ALA A 95 -2.74 0.45 -3.40
N ALA A 96 -3.49 1.06 -4.33
CA ALA A 96 -4.81 1.61 -4.03
C ALA A 96 -5.74 0.48 -3.57
N ASN A 97 -6.24 0.59 -2.35
CA ASN A 97 -7.04 -0.48 -1.72
C ASN A 97 -8.51 -0.10 -1.55
N ARG A 98 -8.81 1.19 -1.40
CA ARG A 98 -10.16 1.72 -1.17
C ARG A 98 -10.41 2.80 -2.20
N VAL A 99 -11.23 2.50 -3.22
CA VAL A 99 -11.53 3.42 -4.31
C VAL A 99 -12.79 4.18 -3.98
N TYR A 100 -12.69 5.48 -3.75
CA TYR A 100 -13.79 6.39 -3.45
C TYR A 100 -14.07 7.26 -4.65
N VAL A 101 -15.31 7.23 -5.16
CA VAL A 101 -15.69 7.96 -6.37
C VAL A 101 -16.92 8.83 -6.07
N GLN A 102 -16.84 10.12 -6.39
CA GLN A 102 -17.92 11.02 -6.15
C GLN A 102 -19.13 10.69 -7.04
N ARG A 103 -20.34 10.71 -6.47
CA ARG A 103 -21.57 10.19 -7.06
C ARG A 103 -21.85 10.65 -8.50
N PRO A 104 -21.69 11.93 -8.89
CA PRO A 104 -22.03 12.36 -10.26
C PRO A 104 -21.27 11.61 -11.35
N ILE A 105 -20.06 11.15 -11.07
CA ILE A 105 -19.18 10.47 -12.06
C ILE A 105 -19.02 8.97 -11.79
N ALA A 106 -19.57 8.45 -10.68
CA ALA A 106 -19.30 7.09 -10.20
C ALA A 106 -19.67 6.01 -11.23
N ALA A 107 -20.81 6.13 -11.88
CA ALA A 107 -21.28 5.14 -12.86
C ALA A 107 -20.35 5.06 -14.09
N GLU A 108 -19.94 6.21 -14.63
CA GLU A 108 -19.04 6.28 -15.77
C GLU A 108 -17.65 5.79 -15.40
N PHE A 109 -17.11 6.24 -14.27
CA PHE A 109 -15.82 5.81 -13.76
C PHE A 109 -15.76 4.29 -13.56
N THR A 110 -16.74 3.73 -12.82
CA THR A 110 -16.78 2.28 -12.53
C THR A 110 -16.89 1.47 -13.82
N LYS A 111 -17.69 1.91 -14.79
CA LYS A 111 -17.77 1.25 -16.09
C LYS A 111 -16.44 1.22 -16.83
N LYS A 112 -15.75 2.37 -16.93
CA LYS A 112 -14.44 2.47 -17.61
C LYS A 112 -13.36 1.68 -16.88
N PHE A 113 -13.32 1.79 -15.55
CA PHE A 113 -12.36 1.05 -14.72
C PHE A 113 -12.57 -0.46 -14.82
N SER A 114 -13.82 -0.92 -14.74
CA SER A 114 -14.15 -2.35 -14.90
C SER A 114 -13.75 -2.89 -16.28
N ALA A 115 -13.93 -2.10 -17.33
CA ALA A 115 -13.49 -2.48 -18.68
C ALA A 115 -11.95 -2.60 -18.73
N ALA A 116 -11.21 -1.68 -18.12
CA ALA A 116 -9.75 -1.74 -18.04
C ALA A 116 -9.26 -2.95 -17.23
N MET A 117 -9.89 -3.26 -16.10
CA MET A 117 -9.59 -4.44 -15.29
C MET A 117 -9.86 -5.75 -16.03
N SER A 118 -10.99 -5.83 -16.76
CA SER A 118 -11.35 -7.01 -17.56
C SER A 118 -10.37 -7.30 -18.70
N ALA A 119 -9.69 -6.28 -19.19
CA ALA A 119 -8.73 -6.40 -20.29
C ALA A 119 -7.38 -6.98 -19.84
N PHE A 120 -7.13 -7.10 -18.52
CA PHE A 120 -5.88 -7.67 -18.02
C PHE A 120 -5.80 -9.17 -18.30
N VAL A 121 -4.79 -9.56 -19.08
CA VAL A 121 -4.53 -10.96 -19.42
C VAL A 121 -3.75 -11.62 -18.30
N MET A 122 -4.39 -12.57 -17.62
CA MET A 122 -3.79 -13.33 -16.53
C MET A 122 -3.12 -14.60 -17.06
N GLY A 123 -1.94 -14.93 -16.53
CA GLY A 123 -1.20 -16.12 -16.93
C GLY A 123 0.21 -16.15 -16.36
N ARG A 124 1.07 -16.98 -16.97
CA ARG A 124 2.46 -17.14 -16.51
C ARG A 124 3.25 -15.89 -16.91
N GLY A 125 3.83 -15.18 -15.97
CA GLY A 125 4.49 -13.89 -16.21
C GLY A 125 5.66 -13.86 -17.19
N ARG A 126 6.18 -15.04 -17.62
CA ARG A 126 7.19 -15.17 -18.66
C ARG A 126 6.60 -15.30 -20.08
N ASP A 127 5.29 -15.51 -20.20
CA ASP A 127 4.63 -15.67 -21.49
C ASP A 127 4.29 -14.30 -22.08
N ALA A 128 4.40 -14.15 -23.38
CA ALA A 128 4.15 -12.86 -24.04
C ALA A 128 2.69 -12.41 -23.87
N GLY A 129 2.47 -11.11 -23.63
CA GLY A 129 1.15 -10.51 -23.49
C GLY A 129 0.50 -10.69 -22.11
N ILE A 130 1.13 -11.39 -21.17
CA ILE A 130 0.64 -11.53 -19.81
C ILE A 130 0.92 -10.24 -19.01
N GLN A 131 -0.10 -9.74 -18.33
CA GLN A 131 -0.06 -8.53 -17.53
C GLN A 131 -0.26 -8.80 -16.03
N LEU A 132 -0.95 -9.89 -15.69
CA LEU A 132 -1.22 -10.32 -14.32
C LEU A 132 -0.67 -11.73 -14.09
N GLY A 133 0.34 -11.84 -13.24
CA GLY A 133 0.93 -13.11 -12.81
C GLY A 133 0.17 -13.76 -11.65
N ALA A 134 0.71 -14.87 -11.17
CA ALA A 134 0.20 -15.54 -9.96
C ALA A 134 0.58 -14.75 -8.69
N SER A 135 -0.23 -14.90 -7.63
CA SER A 135 0.14 -14.52 -6.28
C SER A 135 1.38 -15.28 -5.81
N VAL A 136 2.08 -14.77 -4.78
CA VAL A 136 3.31 -15.38 -4.26
C VAL A 136 3.11 -16.80 -3.74
N SER A 137 1.91 -17.16 -3.30
CA SER A 137 1.55 -18.49 -2.84
C SER A 137 0.05 -18.76 -2.97
N ILE A 138 -0.33 -20.04 -2.88
CA ILE A 138 -1.73 -20.47 -2.81
C ILE A 138 -2.41 -19.89 -1.56
N ASN A 139 -1.68 -19.79 -0.45
CA ASN A 139 -2.24 -19.24 0.80
C ASN A 139 -2.61 -17.75 0.63
N GLU A 140 -1.75 -16.95 -0.01
CA GLU A 140 -2.08 -15.55 -0.26
C GLU A 140 -3.24 -15.39 -1.25
N ARG A 141 -3.29 -16.20 -2.32
CA ARG A 141 -4.45 -16.25 -3.21
C ARG A 141 -5.75 -16.58 -2.47
N ASN A 142 -5.72 -17.56 -1.55
CA ASN A 142 -6.91 -17.97 -0.80
C ASN A 142 -7.37 -16.86 0.16
N LYS A 143 -6.45 -16.16 0.84
CA LYS A 143 -6.79 -14.98 1.65
C LYS A 143 -7.50 -13.90 0.84
N ILE A 144 -7.03 -13.65 -0.40
CA ILE A 144 -7.71 -12.69 -1.29
C ILE A 144 -9.13 -13.18 -1.61
N ALA A 145 -9.30 -14.46 -1.93
CA ALA A 145 -10.62 -15.04 -2.20
C ALA A 145 -11.55 -14.92 -0.99
N GLU A 146 -11.08 -15.28 0.21
CA GLU A 146 -11.82 -15.16 1.47
C GLU A 146 -12.30 -13.72 1.72
N LEU A 147 -11.46 -12.72 1.51
CA LEU A 147 -11.84 -11.30 1.64
C LEU A 147 -12.93 -10.88 0.65
N VAL A 148 -12.87 -11.39 -0.59
CA VAL A 148 -13.91 -11.11 -1.60
C VAL A 148 -15.21 -11.82 -1.24
N ASP A 149 -15.15 -13.09 -0.80
CA ASP A 149 -16.32 -13.87 -0.39
C ASP A 149 -17.03 -13.22 0.82
N GLU A 150 -16.26 -12.78 1.82
CA GLU A 150 -16.76 -12.04 2.98
C GLU A 150 -17.41 -10.71 2.56
N SER A 151 -16.77 -9.99 1.63
CA SER A 151 -17.30 -8.75 1.10
C SER A 151 -18.64 -8.97 0.39
N VAL A 152 -18.76 -10.02 -0.41
CA VAL A 152 -20.01 -10.39 -1.09
C VAL A 152 -21.10 -10.80 -0.08
N ALA A 153 -20.74 -11.60 0.92
CA ALA A 153 -21.67 -11.98 1.99
C ALA A 153 -22.17 -10.77 2.78
N SER A 154 -21.39 -9.68 2.82
CA SER A 154 -21.74 -8.40 3.45
C SER A 154 -22.37 -7.39 2.46
N GLY A 155 -22.92 -7.87 1.33
CA GLY A 155 -23.65 -7.03 0.36
C GLY A 155 -22.82 -6.44 -0.76
N GLY A 156 -21.53 -6.79 -0.87
CA GLY A 156 -20.69 -6.39 -2.00
C GLY A 156 -21.15 -7.02 -3.30
N LYS A 157 -21.08 -6.25 -4.41
CA LYS A 157 -21.47 -6.67 -5.74
C LYS A 157 -20.26 -6.75 -6.65
N VAL A 158 -19.85 -7.96 -7.02
CA VAL A 158 -18.76 -8.18 -7.98
C VAL A 158 -19.21 -7.71 -9.37
N ILE A 159 -18.42 -6.83 -9.98
CA ILE A 159 -18.65 -6.31 -11.33
C ILE A 159 -17.78 -7.06 -12.35
N VAL A 160 -16.52 -7.37 -11.96
CA VAL A 160 -15.55 -8.09 -12.79
C VAL A 160 -14.74 -9.01 -11.89
N GLY A 161 -14.35 -10.17 -12.38
CA GLY A 161 -13.51 -11.13 -11.68
C GLY A 161 -14.22 -11.85 -10.52
N GLY A 162 -13.58 -11.94 -9.38
CA GLY A 162 -14.15 -12.44 -8.12
C GLY A 162 -14.23 -13.96 -7.98
N THR A 163 -13.93 -14.72 -9.02
CA THR A 163 -14.04 -16.19 -8.99
C THR A 163 -12.67 -16.83 -9.20
N LEU A 164 -12.32 -17.77 -8.34
CA LEU A 164 -11.10 -18.54 -8.50
C LEU A 164 -11.11 -19.29 -9.84
N PRO A 165 -10.06 -19.18 -10.65
CA PRO A 165 -9.97 -19.95 -11.88
C PRO A 165 -9.70 -21.43 -11.59
N ASP A 166 -10.18 -22.29 -12.45
CA ASP A 166 -9.83 -23.70 -12.44
C ASP A 166 -8.35 -23.91 -12.82
N GLY A 167 -7.76 -25.01 -12.32
CA GLY A 167 -6.41 -25.42 -12.68
C GLY A 167 -5.34 -25.09 -11.64
N PRO A 168 -4.08 -25.45 -11.95
CA PRO A 168 -2.97 -25.28 -11.02
C PRO A 168 -2.47 -23.82 -10.93
N GLY A 169 -1.88 -23.49 -9.80
CA GLY A 169 -1.23 -22.19 -9.58
C GLY A 169 -2.00 -21.27 -8.64
N ALA A 170 -1.34 -20.18 -8.25
CA ALA A 170 -1.87 -19.21 -7.31
C ALA A 170 -2.47 -17.99 -8.04
N PHE A 171 -3.24 -18.22 -9.09
CA PHE A 171 -3.84 -17.16 -9.89
C PHE A 171 -5.12 -16.64 -9.24
N TYR A 172 -5.30 -15.32 -9.26
CA TYR A 172 -6.54 -14.63 -8.89
C TYR A 172 -6.83 -13.53 -9.92
N PRO A 173 -8.06 -13.45 -10.46
CA PRO A 173 -8.37 -12.51 -11.52
C PRO A 173 -8.41 -11.05 -11.03
N ALA A 174 -8.16 -10.13 -11.95
CA ALA A 174 -8.43 -8.72 -11.72
C ALA A 174 -9.91 -8.54 -11.36
N THR A 175 -10.19 -7.95 -10.20
CA THR A 175 -11.53 -7.93 -9.60
C THR A 175 -11.94 -6.52 -9.23
N VAL A 176 -13.17 -6.13 -9.60
CA VAL A 176 -13.83 -4.91 -9.16
C VAL A 176 -15.09 -5.30 -8.40
N ILE A 177 -15.27 -4.75 -7.22
CA ILE A 177 -16.43 -4.99 -6.37
C ILE A 177 -17.01 -3.65 -5.87
N GLU A 178 -18.28 -3.38 -6.14
CA GLU A 178 -19.00 -2.25 -5.56
C GLU A 178 -19.44 -2.60 -4.13
N VAL A 179 -19.16 -1.71 -3.20
CA VAL A 179 -19.42 -1.96 -1.76
C VAL A 179 -19.99 -0.70 -1.08
N ALA A 180 -20.74 -0.90 0.00
CA ALA A 180 -21.08 0.18 0.92
C ALA A 180 -19.86 0.59 1.77
N SER A 181 -19.92 1.78 2.35
CA SER A 181 -18.80 2.35 3.12
C SER A 181 -18.45 1.61 4.43
N ASP A 182 -19.30 0.72 4.88
CA ASP A 182 -19.14 -0.13 6.07
C ASP A 182 -18.73 -1.57 5.74
N ASN A 183 -18.51 -1.89 4.47
CA ASN A 183 -18.16 -3.25 4.04
C ASN A 183 -16.79 -3.68 4.63
N PRO A 184 -16.68 -4.90 5.20
CA PRO A 184 -15.49 -5.36 5.92
C PRO A 184 -14.22 -5.36 5.07
N ILE A 185 -14.28 -5.52 3.74
CA ILE A 185 -13.09 -5.50 2.88
C ILE A 185 -12.30 -4.20 2.98
N LEU A 186 -12.96 -3.08 3.32
CA LEU A 186 -12.35 -1.76 3.46
C LEU A 186 -11.44 -1.65 4.69
N ASN A 187 -11.53 -2.58 5.64
CA ASN A 187 -10.71 -2.61 6.85
C ASN A 187 -9.39 -3.38 6.67
N HIS A 188 -9.21 -4.02 5.51
CA HIS A 188 -8.08 -4.90 5.24
C HIS A 188 -7.17 -4.34 4.15
N GLU A 189 -5.86 -4.55 4.29
CA GLU A 189 -4.91 -4.43 3.19
C GLU A 189 -5.11 -5.62 2.24
N VAL A 190 -5.81 -5.37 1.11
CA VAL A 190 -5.96 -6.39 0.06
C VAL A 190 -4.69 -6.42 -0.78
N PHE A 191 -3.79 -7.32 -0.45
CA PHE A 191 -2.51 -7.50 -1.12
C PHE A 191 -2.67 -8.33 -2.41
N GLY A 192 -3.48 -7.82 -3.34
CA GLY A 192 -3.90 -8.54 -4.54
C GLY A 192 -4.69 -7.67 -5.53
N PRO A 193 -5.10 -8.26 -6.67
CA PRO A 193 -5.70 -7.53 -7.79
C PRO A 193 -7.21 -7.24 -7.59
N VAL A 194 -7.61 -6.83 -6.39
CA VAL A 194 -9.01 -6.54 -6.03
C VAL A 194 -9.17 -5.08 -5.66
N ALA A 195 -10.14 -4.42 -6.26
CA ALA A 195 -10.45 -3.01 -6.05
C ALA A 195 -11.91 -2.83 -5.59
N PRO A 196 -12.16 -2.64 -4.29
CA PRO A 196 -13.46 -2.21 -3.79
C PRO A 196 -13.71 -0.74 -4.15
N VAL A 197 -14.90 -0.46 -4.69
CA VAL A 197 -15.35 0.87 -5.10
C VAL A 197 -16.52 1.30 -4.22
N VAL A 198 -16.40 2.47 -3.63
CA VAL A 198 -17.42 3.12 -2.79
C VAL A 198 -17.80 4.45 -3.42
N THR A 199 -19.09 4.76 -3.43
CA THR A 199 -19.59 6.07 -3.86
C THR A 199 -19.77 6.97 -2.65
N PHE A 200 -19.37 8.25 -2.76
CA PHE A 200 -19.53 9.28 -1.74
C PHE A 200 -20.17 10.56 -2.34
N ASP A 201 -20.63 11.46 -1.48
CA ASP A 201 -21.37 12.67 -1.91
C ASP A 201 -20.57 13.97 -1.75
N THR A 202 -19.85 14.17 -0.62
CA THR A 202 -19.18 15.45 -0.32
C THR A 202 -17.68 15.26 -0.05
N ASP A 203 -16.90 16.33 -0.17
CA ASP A 203 -15.46 16.33 0.13
C ASP A 203 -15.18 15.92 1.59
N GLU A 204 -16.04 16.36 2.53
CA GLU A 204 -15.92 16.03 3.95
C GLU A 204 -16.16 14.53 4.20
N GLU A 205 -17.11 13.93 3.49
CA GLU A 205 -17.34 12.50 3.53
C GLU A 205 -16.12 11.75 2.98
N ALA A 206 -15.57 12.18 1.84
CA ALA A 206 -14.38 11.57 1.27
C ALA A 206 -13.18 11.63 2.23
N ILE A 207 -12.94 12.75 2.91
CA ILE A 207 -11.90 12.89 3.92
C ILE A 207 -12.14 11.94 5.09
N THR A 208 -13.38 11.86 5.57
CA THR A 208 -13.76 10.97 6.67
C THR A 208 -13.51 9.50 6.30
N LEU A 209 -13.94 9.09 5.12
CA LEU A 209 -13.72 7.74 4.60
C LEU A 209 -12.24 7.44 4.37
N ALA A 210 -11.48 8.39 3.81
CA ALA A 210 -10.06 8.24 3.59
C ALA A 210 -9.29 8.02 4.90
N ASN A 211 -9.63 8.79 5.95
CA ASN A 211 -8.99 8.74 7.27
C ASN A 211 -9.50 7.60 8.17
N GLY A 212 -10.64 6.97 7.82
CA GLY A 212 -11.26 5.88 8.56
C GLY A 212 -10.49 4.57 8.52
N THR A 213 -9.20 4.60 8.84
CA THR A 213 -8.30 3.44 8.87
C THR A 213 -7.16 3.67 9.84
N ASP A 214 -6.61 2.58 10.36
CA ASP A 214 -5.38 2.60 11.17
C ASP A 214 -4.12 2.87 10.35
N TYR A 215 -4.20 2.81 9.03
CA TYR A 215 -3.07 3.00 8.11
C TYR A 215 -2.97 4.44 7.60
N GLY A 216 -1.77 4.83 7.18
CA GLY A 216 -1.50 6.15 6.61
C GLY A 216 -0.21 6.18 5.81
N LEU A 217 -0.01 5.24 4.86
CA LEU A 217 1.19 5.23 4.03
C LEU A 217 1.07 6.22 2.88
N ILE A 218 0.11 5.99 1.99
CA ILE A 218 -0.12 6.82 0.81
C ILE A 218 -1.62 7.02 0.58
N SER A 219 -1.95 8.15 -0.05
CA SER A 219 -3.27 8.45 -0.59
C SER A 219 -3.16 9.03 -1.99
N TYR A 220 -4.21 8.85 -2.78
CA TYR A 220 -4.32 9.35 -4.14
C TYR A 220 -5.55 10.24 -4.24
N VAL A 221 -5.43 11.41 -4.89
CA VAL A 221 -6.52 12.37 -5.10
C VAL A 221 -6.54 12.79 -6.56
N TYR A 222 -7.70 12.71 -7.20
CA TYR A 222 -7.92 13.15 -8.57
C TYR A 222 -8.96 14.28 -8.62
N SER A 223 -8.54 15.43 -9.14
CA SER A 223 -9.36 16.65 -9.32
C SER A 223 -8.67 17.57 -10.33
N GLU A 224 -9.41 18.29 -11.13
CA GLU A 224 -8.88 19.35 -11.99
C GLU A 224 -8.74 20.69 -11.25
N ASP A 225 -9.42 20.89 -10.10
CA ASP A 225 -9.18 22.02 -9.20
C ASP A 225 -8.02 21.74 -8.24
N LEU A 226 -6.83 22.29 -8.56
CA LEU A 226 -5.64 22.14 -7.73
C LEU A 226 -5.83 22.63 -6.28
N LYS A 227 -6.62 23.67 -6.06
CA LYS A 227 -6.87 24.17 -4.69
C LYS A 227 -7.69 23.19 -3.88
N ARG A 228 -8.68 22.57 -4.51
CA ARG A 228 -9.50 21.51 -3.91
C ARG A 228 -8.64 20.29 -3.60
N ALA A 229 -7.85 19.83 -4.57
CA ALA A 229 -6.93 18.70 -4.41
C ALA A 229 -5.92 18.93 -3.27
N LEU A 230 -5.36 20.13 -3.14
CA LEU A 230 -4.43 20.47 -2.05
C LEU A 230 -5.12 20.49 -0.68
N ARG A 231 -6.35 21.02 -0.57
CA ARG A 231 -7.14 20.95 0.68
C ARG A 231 -7.40 19.50 1.09
N MET A 232 -7.75 18.64 0.13
CA MET A 232 -7.91 17.21 0.37
C MET A 232 -6.60 16.58 0.86
N ALA A 233 -5.50 16.87 0.19
CA ALA A 233 -4.19 16.33 0.52
C ALA A 233 -3.73 16.72 1.93
N GLU A 234 -3.99 17.95 2.37
CA GLU A 234 -3.68 18.41 3.73
C GLU A 234 -4.57 17.77 4.80
N ALA A 235 -5.83 17.46 4.46
CA ALA A 235 -6.79 16.88 5.39
C ALA A 235 -6.68 15.36 5.52
N ILE A 236 -6.08 14.66 4.54
CA ILE A 236 -5.91 13.21 4.56
C ILE A 236 -4.66 12.84 5.38
N GLU A 237 -4.83 11.93 6.33
CA GLU A 237 -3.80 11.48 7.27
C GLU A 237 -2.91 10.38 6.65
N SER A 238 -2.08 10.77 5.69
CA SER A 238 -1.10 9.89 5.04
C SER A 238 0.27 10.53 5.01
N GLY A 239 1.33 9.72 5.07
CA GLY A 239 2.70 10.21 4.96
C GLY A 239 3.04 10.72 3.55
N MET A 240 2.31 10.24 2.54
CA MET A 240 2.46 10.65 1.15
C MET A 240 1.09 10.87 0.51
N VAL A 241 0.93 11.91 -0.30
CA VAL A 241 -0.28 12.14 -1.09
C VAL A 241 0.08 12.42 -2.55
N ALA A 242 -0.51 11.65 -3.46
CA ALA A 242 -0.38 11.79 -4.90
C ALA A 242 -1.58 12.54 -5.47
N ILE A 243 -1.37 13.69 -6.10
CA ILE A 243 -2.41 14.43 -6.81
C ILE A 243 -2.27 14.16 -8.31
N ASN A 244 -3.34 13.65 -8.94
CA ASN A 244 -3.42 13.31 -10.37
C ASN A 244 -2.28 12.40 -10.85
N ARG A 245 -1.81 11.50 -10.00
CA ARG A 245 -0.74 10.54 -10.27
C ARG A 245 -1.07 9.18 -9.67
N GLY A 246 -0.80 8.10 -10.41
CA GLY A 246 -0.95 6.72 -9.94
C GLY A 246 0.31 6.13 -9.29
N VAL A 247 1.44 6.85 -9.30
CA VAL A 247 2.71 6.49 -8.66
C VAL A 247 3.38 7.73 -8.11
N ILE A 248 3.91 7.64 -6.90
CA ILE A 248 4.58 8.76 -6.22
C ILE A 248 6.04 8.47 -5.87
N SER A 249 6.45 7.21 -5.84
CA SER A 249 7.82 6.84 -5.42
C SER A 249 8.88 7.58 -6.25
N ASP A 250 9.70 8.38 -5.58
CA ASP A 250 10.79 9.16 -6.14
C ASP A 250 11.98 9.09 -5.17
N PRO A 251 13.19 8.71 -5.62
CA PRO A 251 14.36 8.63 -4.74
C PRO A 251 14.74 9.97 -4.09
N ALA A 252 14.34 11.09 -4.66
CA ALA A 252 14.62 12.43 -4.14
C ALA A 252 13.60 12.92 -3.10
N ALA A 253 12.50 12.18 -2.90
CA ALA A 253 11.44 12.52 -1.96
C ALA A 253 11.41 11.56 -0.77
N PRO A 254 11.00 12.00 0.44
CA PRO A 254 10.85 11.13 1.58
C PRO A 254 9.69 10.16 1.36
N PHE A 255 9.97 8.88 1.56
CA PHE A 255 8.99 7.79 1.49
C PHE A 255 8.71 7.26 2.88
N GLY A 256 7.44 7.13 3.26
CA GLY A 256 7.06 6.53 4.54
C GLY A 256 5.68 6.94 5.01
N GLY A 257 5.16 6.17 5.95
CA GLY A 257 3.81 6.31 6.49
C GLY A 257 3.73 7.04 7.83
N VAL A 258 2.49 7.28 8.23
CA VAL A 258 2.07 7.69 9.58
C VAL A 258 1.14 6.62 10.15
N LYS A 259 0.62 6.81 11.36
CA LYS A 259 -0.24 5.84 12.04
C LYS A 259 0.45 4.46 12.13
N GLN A 260 -0.25 3.38 11.78
CA GLN A 260 0.30 2.03 11.81
C GLN A 260 1.00 1.59 10.53
N SER A 261 1.20 2.50 9.59
CA SER A 261 1.98 2.25 8.37
C SER A 261 3.48 2.42 8.56
N GLY A 262 3.94 2.96 9.69
CA GLY A 262 5.36 2.93 9.99
C GLY A 262 5.90 4.08 10.83
N LEU A 263 7.23 4.07 10.97
CA LEU A 263 8.03 5.03 11.71
C LEU A 263 9.24 5.42 10.88
N GLY A 264 9.58 6.69 10.83
CA GLY A 264 10.70 7.20 10.04
C GLY A 264 10.37 7.39 8.56
N ARG A 265 11.41 7.69 7.78
CA ARG A 265 11.31 7.90 6.33
C ARG A 265 12.47 7.23 5.60
N GLU A 266 12.22 6.79 4.35
CA GLU A 266 13.22 6.32 3.42
C GLU A 266 13.38 7.32 2.27
N GLY A 267 14.53 7.32 1.59
CA GLY A 267 14.80 8.22 0.46
C GLY A 267 14.92 9.69 0.84
N GLY A 268 15.12 10.54 -0.16
CA GLY A 268 15.33 11.96 0.04
C GLY A 268 16.50 12.29 0.95
N PHE A 269 16.47 13.49 1.54
CA PHE A 269 17.43 13.90 2.58
C PHE A 269 17.08 13.29 3.95
N ASP A 270 15.83 12.95 4.18
CA ASP A 270 15.36 12.47 5.50
C ASP A 270 15.82 11.05 5.79
N GLY A 271 15.89 10.18 4.78
CA GLY A 271 16.19 8.76 4.96
C GLY A 271 17.51 8.46 5.64
N ILE A 272 18.56 9.28 5.42
CA ILE A 272 19.85 9.08 6.09
C ILE A 272 19.78 9.39 7.59
N HIS A 273 18.90 10.31 8.00
CA HIS A 273 18.77 10.71 9.41
C HIS A 273 18.28 9.58 10.30
N GLU A 274 17.58 8.60 9.74
CA GLU A 274 17.16 7.38 10.48
C GLU A 274 18.35 6.54 10.98
N PHE A 275 19.52 6.70 10.36
CA PHE A 275 20.74 5.96 10.67
C PHE A 275 21.82 6.80 11.36
N LEU A 276 21.52 8.06 11.71
CA LEU A 276 22.45 9.00 12.32
C LEU A 276 22.03 9.32 13.77
N GLU A 277 23.05 9.59 14.61
CA GLU A 277 22.87 10.05 15.98
C GLU A 277 23.35 11.51 16.12
N THR A 278 22.53 12.38 16.69
CA THR A 278 22.89 13.77 16.96
C THR A 278 23.65 13.88 18.29
N LYS A 279 24.81 14.50 18.29
CA LYS A 279 25.59 14.81 19.50
C LYS A 279 25.74 16.32 19.66
N PHE A 280 25.36 16.82 20.82
CA PHE A 280 25.68 18.19 21.24
C PHE A 280 27.00 18.21 22.01
N ILE A 281 27.89 19.13 21.65
CA ILE A 281 29.17 19.38 22.36
C ILE A 281 29.18 20.83 22.80
N GLY A 282 29.11 21.08 24.09
CA GLY A 282 29.29 22.42 24.69
C GLY A 282 30.75 22.62 25.07
N VAL A 283 31.35 23.77 24.69
CA VAL A 283 32.71 24.16 25.04
C VAL A 283 32.69 25.54 25.67
N GLU A 284 33.30 25.69 26.79
CA GLU A 284 33.61 27.00 27.41
C GLU A 284 35.04 27.38 27.07
N ILE A 285 35.26 28.62 26.53
CA ILE A 285 36.56 29.13 26.09
C ILE A 285 37.01 30.21 27.04
#